data_9ab3ce4ae0ca22b35e399bf78f094a5d
#
_entry.id   9ab3ce4ae0ca22b35e399bf78f094a5d
#
_cell.length_a   1.000
_cell.length_b   1.000
_cell.length_c   1.000
_cell.angle_alpha   90.00
_cell.angle_beta   90.00
_cell.angle_gamma   90.00
#
_symmetry.space_group_name_H-M   'P 1'
#
loop_
_entity.id
_entity.type
_entity.pdbx_description
1 polymer ?
#
loop_
_entity_poly.entity_id
_entity_poly.type
_entity_poly.pdbx_seq_one_letter_code
_entity_poly.pdbx_strand_id
1 'polypeptide(L)'
;IPGVCIVYANTRARVVRIAEFLNRQRIPTEFYHGGLDHKQRSIKQDAFMKNAVRVMVATNAFGMGVDKPDVRLVVHMDVPDSLEGYFQEAGRAGRDGNKAFAVLLHTKKDEDELFAKIPVAHPTAEVIRRIYQSLANYYQLAVGSGFMESYSFDIEDFSKKYSLSKLEVF
;
A
#
# COMPACT_ATOMS: atom_id res chain seq x y z
N ILE A 1 -8.81 13.69 -20.71
CA ILE A 1 -7.39 14.08 -20.75
C ILE A 1 -6.72 13.15 -21.74
N PRO A 2 -6.11 13.66 -22.83
CA PRO A 2 -5.30 12.86 -23.74
C PRO A 2 -3.98 12.46 -23.04
N GLY A 3 -3.43 11.29 -23.41
CA GLY A 3 -2.18 10.78 -22.85
C GLY A 3 -2.36 9.56 -21.96
N VAL A 4 -1.25 9.07 -21.40
CA VAL A 4 -1.23 7.89 -20.54
C VAL A 4 -1.53 8.24 -19.09
N CYS A 5 -2.08 7.26 -18.38
CA CYS A 5 -2.54 7.41 -17.00
C CYS A 5 -2.01 6.28 -16.11
N ILE A 6 -1.70 6.61 -14.86
CA ILE A 6 -1.47 5.62 -13.81
C ILE A 6 -2.60 5.73 -12.80
N VAL A 7 -3.17 4.60 -12.39
CA VAL A 7 -4.20 4.51 -11.36
C VAL A 7 -3.67 3.66 -10.21
N TYR A 8 -3.53 4.24 -9.03
CA TYR A 8 -3.08 3.53 -7.84
C TYR A 8 -4.25 3.04 -7.00
N ALA A 9 -4.13 1.81 -6.49
CA ALA A 9 -5.06 1.23 -5.52
C ALA A 9 -4.31 0.33 -4.54
N ASN A 10 -4.81 0.25 -3.29
CA ASN A 10 -4.09 -0.38 -2.18
C ASN A 10 -4.05 -1.91 -2.22
N THR A 11 -4.99 -2.58 -2.92
CA THR A 11 -5.05 -4.04 -2.93
C THR A 11 -4.92 -4.64 -4.33
N ARG A 12 -4.27 -5.82 -4.41
CA ARG A 12 -4.12 -6.58 -5.66
C ARG A 12 -5.46 -6.85 -6.34
N ALA A 13 -6.46 -7.28 -5.57
CA ALA A 13 -7.79 -7.57 -6.08
C ALA A 13 -8.48 -6.32 -6.68
N ARG A 14 -8.33 -5.16 -6.03
CA ARG A 14 -8.90 -3.90 -6.51
C ARG A 14 -8.22 -3.43 -7.80
N VAL A 15 -6.91 -3.57 -7.88
CA VAL A 15 -6.13 -3.27 -9.09
C VAL A 15 -6.63 -4.07 -10.29
N VAL A 16 -6.80 -5.37 -10.15
CA VAL A 16 -7.32 -6.24 -11.22
C VAL A 16 -8.75 -5.83 -11.61
N ARG A 17 -9.64 -5.64 -10.64
CA ARG A 17 -11.04 -5.24 -10.89
C ARG A 17 -11.16 -3.92 -11.63
N ILE A 18 -10.35 -2.91 -11.27
CA ILE A 18 -10.34 -1.61 -11.95
C ILE A 18 -9.86 -1.77 -13.39
N ALA A 19 -8.79 -2.54 -13.62
CA ALA A 19 -8.27 -2.78 -14.96
C ALA A 19 -9.28 -3.51 -15.86
N GLU A 20 -9.95 -4.52 -15.34
CA GLU A 20 -11.05 -5.22 -16.05
C GLU A 20 -12.19 -4.28 -16.37
N PHE A 21 -12.62 -3.44 -15.40
CA PHE A 21 -13.67 -2.45 -15.63
C PHE A 21 -13.31 -1.49 -16.76
N LEU A 22 -12.09 -0.93 -16.76
CA LEU A 22 -11.63 0.00 -17.79
C LEU A 22 -11.54 -0.68 -19.18
N ASN A 23 -11.06 -1.91 -19.22
CA ASN A 23 -11.03 -2.68 -20.47
C ASN A 23 -12.44 -2.95 -21.03
N ARG A 24 -13.44 -3.22 -20.17
CA ARG A 24 -14.85 -3.32 -20.60
C ARG A 24 -15.39 -2.01 -21.19
N GLN A 25 -14.87 -0.87 -20.72
CA GLN A 25 -15.16 0.46 -21.27
C GLN A 25 -14.32 0.79 -22.53
N ARG A 26 -13.61 -0.20 -23.11
CA ARG A 26 -12.74 -0.06 -24.28
C ARG A 26 -11.57 0.92 -24.07
N ILE A 27 -11.12 1.06 -22.83
CA ILE A 27 -9.89 1.80 -22.50
C ILE A 27 -8.76 0.78 -22.36
N PRO A 28 -7.77 0.75 -23.25
CA PRO A 28 -6.66 -0.20 -23.18
C PRO A 28 -5.92 -0.06 -21.87
N THR A 29 -5.99 -1.07 -21.01
CA THR A 29 -5.51 -1.02 -19.63
C THR A 29 -4.77 -2.31 -19.28
N GLU A 30 -3.65 -2.16 -18.59
CA GLU A 30 -2.93 -3.24 -17.92
C GLU A 30 -2.93 -3.04 -16.42
N PHE A 31 -2.61 -4.10 -15.68
CA PHE A 31 -2.48 -4.06 -14.24
C PHE A 31 -1.12 -4.55 -13.77
N TYR A 32 -0.67 -4.00 -12.62
CA TYR A 32 0.64 -4.33 -12.04
C TYR A 32 0.57 -4.40 -10.52
N HIS A 33 1.09 -5.47 -9.93
CA HIS A 33 1.20 -5.63 -8.48
C HIS A 33 2.32 -6.62 -8.10
N GLY A 34 2.78 -6.57 -6.87
CA GLY A 34 3.89 -7.39 -6.39
C GLY A 34 3.64 -8.91 -6.37
N GLY A 35 2.39 -9.37 -6.55
CA GLY A 35 2.06 -10.79 -6.68
C GLY A 35 2.24 -11.38 -8.08
N LEU A 36 2.56 -10.56 -9.09
CA LEU A 36 2.92 -11.02 -10.42
C LEU A 36 4.35 -11.55 -10.43
N ASP A 37 4.61 -12.59 -11.22
CA ASP A 37 5.98 -13.04 -11.48
C ASP A 37 6.80 -12.00 -12.26
N HIS A 38 8.11 -12.17 -12.28
CA HIS A 38 9.02 -11.21 -12.93
C HIS A 38 8.73 -11.04 -14.42
N LYS A 39 8.43 -12.12 -15.13
CA LYS A 39 8.15 -12.09 -16.56
C LYS A 39 6.87 -11.31 -16.88
N GLN A 40 5.81 -11.57 -16.14
CA GLN A 40 4.55 -10.84 -16.26
C GLN A 40 4.72 -9.36 -15.97
N ARG A 41 5.46 -9.02 -14.90
CA ARG A 41 5.77 -7.62 -14.57
C ARG A 41 6.49 -6.89 -15.70
N SER A 42 7.51 -7.52 -16.27
CA SER A 42 8.28 -6.95 -17.39
C SER A 42 7.39 -6.72 -18.61
N ILE A 43 6.62 -7.72 -19.04
CA ILE A 43 5.73 -7.61 -20.20
C ILE A 43 4.73 -6.46 -20.06
N LYS A 44 4.08 -6.36 -18.90
CA LYS A 44 3.07 -5.33 -18.63
C LYS A 44 3.68 -3.94 -18.54
N GLN A 45 4.84 -3.82 -17.91
CA GLN A 45 5.59 -2.57 -17.84
C GLN A 45 6.03 -2.14 -19.25
N ASP A 46 6.56 -3.03 -20.06
CA ASP A 46 6.96 -2.74 -21.43
C ASP A 46 5.77 -2.28 -22.30
N ALA A 47 4.60 -2.92 -22.15
CA ALA A 47 3.39 -2.51 -22.85
C ALA A 47 3.01 -1.05 -22.50
N PHE A 48 3.11 -0.67 -21.22
CA PHE A 48 2.87 0.68 -20.78
C PHE A 48 3.93 1.67 -21.28
N MET A 49 5.20 1.31 -21.20
CA MET A 49 6.31 2.16 -21.67
C MET A 49 6.22 2.45 -23.16
N LYS A 50 5.79 1.47 -23.96
CA LYS A 50 5.62 1.57 -25.42
C LYS A 50 4.27 2.16 -25.87
N ASN A 51 3.45 2.65 -24.95
CA ASN A 51 2.11 3.17 -25.23
C ASN A 51 1.15 2.14 -25.87
N ALA A 52 1.42 0.83 -25.73
CA ALA A 52 0.50 -0.22 -26.17
C ALA A 52 -0.78 -0.24 -25.32
N VAL A 53 -0.71 0.26 -24.11
CA VAL A 53 -1.86 0.51 -23.22
C VAL A 53 -1.88 1.97 -22.78
N ARG A 54 -3.08 2.48 -22.58
CA ARG A 54 -3.29 3.87 -22.14
C ARG A 54 -3.24 4.02 -20.63
N VAL A 55 -3.67 3.00 -19.90
CA VAL A 55 -3.76 3.05 -18.43
C VAL A 55 -2.97 1.90 -17.81
N MET A 56 -2.20 2.21 -16.79
CA MET A 56 -1.63 1.23 -15.88
C MET A 56 -2.35 1.34 -14.53
N VAL A 57 -3.04 0.28 -14.11
CA VAL A 57 -3.61 0.20 -12.76
C VAL A 57 -2.65 -0.58 -11.87
N ALA A 58 -2.22 -0.01 -10.75
CA ALA A 58 -1.16 -0.62 -9.97
C ALA A 58 -1.29 -0.45 -8.46
N THR A 59 -0.61 -1.31 -7.70
CA THR A 59 -0.26 -1.02 -6.31
C THR A 59 1.03 -0.18 -6.28
N ASN A 60 1.45 0.26 -5.10
CA ASN A 60 2.73 0.95 -4.86
C ASN A 60 3.96 0.17 -5.35
N ALA A 61 3.82 -1.15 -5.65
CA ALA A 61 4.87 -1.96 -6.25
C ALA A 61 5.25 -1.48 -7.68
N PHE A 62 4.37 -0.71 -8.35
CA PHE A 62 4.66 -0.11 -9.64
C PHE A 62 5.25 1.27 -9.45
N GLY A 63 6.52 1.40 -9.72
CA GLY A 63 7.10 2.71 -9.62
C GLY A 63 8.62 2.72 -9.48
N MET A 64 9.21 1.82 -8.72
CA MET A 64 10.66 1.73 -8.66
C MET A 64 11.22 1.42 -10.06
N GLY A 65 12.00 2.37 -10.63
CA GLY A 65 12.60 2.24 -11.94
C GLY A 65 11.67 2.53 -13.14
N VAL A 66 10.44 3.00 -12.91
CA VAL A 66 9.57 3.46 -14.00
C VAL A 66 9.78 4.95 -14.24
N ASP A 67 10.46 5.27 -15.34
CA ASP A 67 10.65 6.64 -15.79
C ASP A 67 9.95 6.84 -17.15
N LYS A 68 8.70 7.28 -17.09
CA LYS A 68 7.86 7.57 -18.25
C LYS A 68 7.48 9.05 -18.22
N PRO A 69 8.03 9.87 -19.12
CA PRO A 69 7.89 11.33 -19.03
C PRO A 69 6.50 11.83 -19.40
N ASP A 70 5.78 11.11 -20.25
CA ASP A 70 4.51 11.53 -20.85
C ASP A 70 3.25 11.10 -20.08
N VAL A 71 3.37 10.80 -18.79
CA VAL A 71 2.21 10.52 -17.93
C VAL A 71 1.42 11.83 -17.72
N ARG A 72 0.15 11.85 -18.14
CA ARG A 72 -0.72 13.03 -18.05
C ARG A 72 -1.65 13.01 -16.85
N LEU A 73 -1.87 11.87 -16.26
CA LEU A 73 -2.78 11.73 -15.13
C LEU A 73 -2.30 10.63 -14.19
N VAL A 74 -2.23 10.95 -12.91
CA VAL A 74 -2.09 9.98 -11.83
C VAL A 74 -3.37 10.07 -10.98
N VAL A 75 -4.03 8.93 -10.77
CA VAL A 75 -5.25 8.84 -9.95
C VAL A 75 -4.99 7.91 -8.77
N HIS A 76 -5.25 8.37 -7.57
CA HIS A 76 -5.30 7.56 -6.37
C HIS A 76 -6.74 7.19 -6.06
N MET A 77 -7.05 5.90 -6.11
CA MET A 77 -8.39 5.35 -5.80
C MET A 77 -8.57 5.10 -4.30
N ASP A 78 -7.50 5.15 -3.55
CA ASP A 78 -7.41 5.02 -2.10
C ASP A 78 -6.46 6.08 -1.59
N VAL A 79 -6.64 6.49 -0.34
CA VAL A 79 -5.69 7.41 0.33
C VAL A 79 -4.37 6.67 0.56
N PRO A 80 -3.23 7.20 0.10
CA PRO A 80 -1.92 6.62 0.38
C PRO A 80 -1.59 6.60 1.88
N ASP A 81 -0.80 5.63 2.28
CA ASP A 81 -0.44 5.44 3.70
C ASP A 81 0.49 6.55 4.25
N SER A 82 1.16 7.31 3.38
CA SER A 82 2.04 8.42 3.76
C SER A 82 2.09 9.53 2.70
N LEU A 83 2.47 10.73 3.11
CA LEU A 83 2.70 11.86 2.19
C LEU A 83 3.86 11.58 1.23
N GLU A 84 4.92 10.91 1.69
CA GLU A 84 6.04 10.52 0.85
C GLU A 84 5.59 9.58 -0.27
N GLY A 85 4.78 8.58 0.07
CA GLY A 85 4.17 7.67 -0.89
C GLY A 85 3.33 8.42 -1.92
N TYR A 86 2.47 9.32 -1.46
CA TYR A 86 1.69 10.18 -2.34
C TYR A 86 2.56 10.98 -3.31
N PHE A 87 3.59 11.68 -2.81
CA PHE A 87 4.47 12.47 -3.66
C PHE A 87 5.29 11.62 -4.63
N GLN A 88 5.75 10.46 -4.22
CA GLN A 88 6.46 9.53 -5.11
C GLN A 88 5.58 9.02 -6.25
N GLU A 89 4.31 8.78 -5.99
CA GLU A 89 3.33 8.31 -6.98
C GLU A 89 2.81 9.46 -7.85
N ALA A 90 2.36 10.56 -7.25
CA ALA A 90 1.89 11.75 -7.94
C ALA A 90 2.99 12.42 -8.80
N GLY A 91 4.25 12.42 -8.32
CA GLY A 91 5.42 12.94 -9.01
C GLY A 91 5.84 12.17 -10.27
N ARG A 92 5.08 11.14 -10.68
CA ARG A 92 5.24 10.50 -11.99
C ARG A 92 4.54 11.26 -13.09
N ALA A 93 3.60 12.14 -12.74
CA ALA A 93 2.89 12.97 -13.70
C ALA A 93 3.76 14.12 -14.20
N GLY A 94 3.80 14.33 -15.51
CA GLY A 94 4.38 15.52 -16.13
C GLY A 94 5.89 15.67 -16.03
N ARG A 95 6.65 14.58 -15.98
CA ARG A 95 8.12 14.64 -15.91
C ARG A 95 8.80 15.30 -17.12
N ASP A 96 8.08 15.41 -18.22
CA ASP A 96 8.51 16.13 -19.41
C ASP A 96 8.24 17.65 -19.35
N GLY A 97 7.79 18.16 -18.20
CA GLY A 97 7.44 19.57 -17.99
C GLY A 97 6.09 19.99 -18.55
N ASN A 98 5.37 19.11 -19.23
CA ASN A 98 4.04 19.39 -19.74
C ASN A 98 2.97 19.26 -18.65
N LYS A 99 1.86 20.00 -18.84
CA LYS A 99 0.73 19.96 -17.90
C LYS A 99 0.22 18.55 -17.68
N ALA A 100 0.16 18.15 -16.42
CA ALA A 100 -0.35 16.87 -15.95
C ALA A 100 -1.16 17.08 -14.68
N PHE A 101 -1.89 16.05 -14.27
CA PHE A 101 -2.79 16.11 -13.11
C PHE A 101 -2.52 14.96 -12.17
N ALA A 102 -2.56 15.23 -10.88
CA ALA A 102 -2.69 14.25 -9.82
C ALA A 102 -4.06 14.41 -9.16
N VAL A 103 -4.80 13.32 -9.04
CA VAL A 103 -6.15 13.29 -8.50
C VAL A 103 -6.21 12.25 -7.38
N LEU A 104 -6.69 12.67 -6.22
CA LEU A 104 -6.99 11.78 -5.10
C LEU A 104 -8.52 11.68 -4.96
N LEU A 105 -9.03 10.47 -5.06
CA LEU A 105 -10.43 10.17 -4.77
C LEU A 105 -10.53 9.70 -3.31
N HIS A 106 -11.30 10.39 -2.50
CA HIS A 106 -11.50 10.02 -1.10
C HIS A 106 -12.94 10.22 -0.67
N THR A 107 -13.34 9.52 0.36
CA THR A 107 -14.64 9.61 1.01
C THR A 107 -14.44 9.90 2.51
N LYS A 108 -15.50 10.29 3.21
CA LYS A 108 -15.44 10.46 4.66
C LYS A 108 -15.00 9.17 5.38
N LYS A 109 -15.40 8.02 4.85
CA LYS A 109 -14.98 6.73 5.38
C LYS A 109 -13.47 6.51 5.32
N ASP A 110 -12.82 6.92 4.23
CA ASP A 110 -11.36 6.80 4.07
C ASP A 110 -10.63 7.66 5.12
N GLU A 111 -11.16 8.86 5.40
CA GLU A 111 -10.64 9.71 6.47
C GLU A 111 -10.77 9.05 7.85
N ASP A 112 -11.97 8.51 8.17
CA ASP A 112 -12.22 7.84 9.43
C ASP A 112 -11.33 6.61 9.61
N GLU A 113 -11.11 5.81 8.54
CA GLU A 113 -10.18 4.67 8.54
C GLU A 113 -8.72 5.12 8.74
N LEU A 114 -8.32 6.23 8.13
CA LEU A 114 -6.97 6.78 8.30
C LEU A 114 -6.75 7.24 9.76
N PHE A 115 -7.70 7.98 10.34
CA PHE A 115 -7.64 8.39 11.74
C PHE A 115 -7.61 7.22 12.71
N ALA A 116 -8.34 6.14 12.42
CA ALA A 116 -8.33 4.93 13.24
C ALA A 116 -6.98 4.19 13.23
N LYS A 117 -6.18 4.34 12.18
CA LYS A 117 -4.83 3.75 12.09
C LYS A 117 -3.78 4.48 12.93
N ILE A 118 -3.97 5.78 13.22
CA ILE A 118 -2.96 6.61 13.91
C ILE A 118 -2.58 6.05 15.29
N PRO A 119 -3.52 5.72 16.19
CA PRO A 119 -3.17 5.18 17.50
C PRO A 119 -2.45 3.83 17.45
N VAL A 120 -2.71 3.04 16.40
CA VAL A 120 -2.06 1.75 16.19
C VAL A 120 -0.63 1.92 15.67
N ALA A 121 -0.43 2.84 14.72
CA ALA A 121 0.91 3.13 14.18
C ALA A 121 1.82 3.89 15.17
N HIS A 122 1.21 4.64 16.10
CA HIS A 122 1.91 5.43 17.11
C HIS A 122 1.36 5.13 18.52
N PRO A 123 1.60 3.92 19.05
CA PRO A 123 1.09 3.54 20.36
C PRO A 123 1.72 4.39 21.48
N THR A 124 0.94 4.67 22.51
CA THR A 124 1.45 5.38 23.69
C THR A 124 2.44 4.51 24.46
N ALA A 125 3.31 5.14 25.26
CA ALA A 125 4.25 4.42 26.12
C ALA A 125 3.55 3.44 27.09
N GLU A 126 2.31 3.74 27.50
CA GLU A 126 1.50 2.85 28.34
C GLU A 126 1.09 1.57 27.59
N VAL A 127 0.65 1.69 26.33
CA VAL A 127 0.31 0.54 25.49
C VAL A 127 1.54 -0.34 25.28
N ILE A 128 2.69 0.25 24.95
CA ILE A 128 3.95 -0.47 24.78
C ILE A 128 4.34 -1.21 26.05
N ARG A 129 4.28 -0.56 27.23
CA ARG A 129 4.59 -1.18 28.51
C ARG A 129 3.63 -2.34 28.83
N ARG A 130 2.32 -2.15 28.59
CA ARG A 130 1.32 -3.20 28.78
C ARG A 130 1.61 -4.42 27.93
N ILE A 131 1.93 -4.24 26.64
CA ILE A 131 2.27 -5.34 25.74
C ILE A 131 3.55 -6.03 26.18
N TYR A 132 4.59 -5.28 26.52
CA TYR A 132 5.85 -5.82 27.02
C TYR A 132 5.66 -6.66 28.30
N GLN A 133 4.88 -6.16 29.24
CA GLN A 133 4.58 -6.89 30.47
C GLN A 133 3.73 -8.14 30.22
N SER A 134 2.78 -8.05 29.29
CA SER A 134 1.96 -9.19 28.86
C SER A 134 2.81 -10.28 28.21
N LEU A 135 3.82 -9.92 27.41
CA LEU A 135 4.77 -10.85 26.81
C LEU A 135 5.64 -11.55 27.87
N ALA A 136 6.16 -10.80 28.84
CA ALA A 136 6.91 -11.37 29.93
C ALA A 136 6.08 -12.39 30.72
N ASN A 137 4.81 -12.04 31.02
CA ASN A 137 3.88 -12.94 31.70
C ASN A 137 3.48 -14.14 30.84
N TYR A 138 3.38 -13.98 29.52
CA TYR A 138 3.01 -15.06 28.59
C TYR A 138 4.07 -16.15 28.59
N TYR A 139 5.34 -15.77 28.58
CA TYR A 139 6.49 -16.67 28.62
C TYR A 139 7.01 -16.98 30.04
N GLN A 140 6.35 -16.46 31.06
CA GLN A 140 6.76 -16.61 32.47
C GLN A 140 8.20 -16.17 32.73
N LEU A 141 8.63 -15.09 32.05
CA LEU A 141 9.98 -14.54 32.18
C LEU A 141 10.05 -13.56 33.36
N ALA A 142 11.09 -13.71 34.18
CA ALA A 142 11.41 -12.71 35.18
C ALA A 142 11.95 -11.43 34.53
N VAL A 143 11.74 -10.28 35.18
CA VAL A 143 12.27 -9.00 34.68
C VAL A 143 13.80 -9.08 34.54
N GLY A 144 14.31 -8.79 33.34
CA GLY A 144 15.74 -8.84 33.02
C GLY A 144 16.28 -10.23 32.63
N SER A 145 15.42 -11.26 32.51
CA SER A 145 15.78 -12.56 31.96
C SER A 145 15.41 -12.71 30.48
N GLY A 146 15.80 -13.81 29.84
CA GLY A 146 15.50 -14.10 28.44
C GLY A 146 16.42 -13.43 27.43
N PHE A 147 17.58 -12.93 27.86
CA PHE A 147 18.57 -12.34 26.95
C PHE A 147 19.08 -13.37 25.94
N MET A 148 19.02 -13.05 24.64
CA MET A 148 19.42 -13.93 23.52
C MET A 148 18.59 -15.21 23.37
N GLU A 149 17.42 -15.33 24.01
CA GLU A 149 16.51 -16.46 23.84
C GLU A 149 15.45 -16.15 22.77
N SER A 150 15.02 -17.19 22.07
CA SER A 150 13.97 -17.11 21.05
C SER A 150 12.82 -18.02 21.41
N TYR A 151 11.62 -17.52 21.32
CA TYR A 151 10.39 -18.23 21.67
C TYR A 151 9.46 -18.28 20.45
N SER A 152 8.73 -19.38 20.27
CA SER A 152 7.63 -19.44 19.32
C SER A 152 6.49 -18.54 19.82
N PHE A 153 5.91 -17.73 18.94
CA PHE A 153 4.87 -16.77 19.30
C PHE A 153 3.58 -17.03 18.51
N ASP A 154 2.50 -17.28 19.25
CA ASP A 154 1.16 -17.36 18.70
C ASP A 154 0.40 -16.06 19.03
N ILE A 155 0.28 -15.19 18.02
CA ILE A 155 -0.38 -13.90 18.14
C ILE A 155 -1.89 -14.03 18.44
N GLU A 156 -2.53 -15.12 18.00
CA GLU A 156 -3.97 -15.33 18.22
C GLU A 156 -4.26 -15.69 19.68
N ASP A 157 -3.51 -16.64 20.22
CA ASP A 157 -3.60 -17.03 21.61
C ASP A 157 -3.23 -15.87 22.55
N PHE A 158 -2.12 -15.19 22.26
CA PHE A 158 -1.67 -14.03 23.03
C PHE A 158 -2.71 -12.90 23.07
N SER A 159 -3.20 -12.48 21.88
CA SER A 159 -4.19 -11.41 21.77
C SER A 159 -5.47 -11.74 22.54
N LYS A 160 -5.95 -12.98 22.44
CA LYS A 160 -7.13 -13.46 23.16
C LYS A 160 -6.91 -13.46 24.68
N LYS A 161 -5.77 -13.98 25.14
CA LYS A 161 -5.41 -14.11 26.55
C LYS A 161 -5.32 -12.76 27.27
N TYR A 162 -4.77 -11.74 26.60
CA TYR A 162 -4.54 -10.42 27.20
C TYR A 162 -5.53 -9.34 26.75
N SER A 163 -6.56 -9.70 25.98
CA SER A 163 -7.57 -8.77 25.43
C SER A 163 -6.92 -7.60 24.67
N LEU A 164 -5.96 -7.94 23.82
CA LEU A 164 -5.27 -7.02 22.93
C LEU A 164 -5.75 -7.27 21.50
N SER A 165 -5.84 -6.23 20.67
CA SER A 165 -6.05 -6.42 19.24
C SER A 165 -4.78 -6.93 18.58
N LYS A 166 -4.90 -7.74 17.52
CA LYS A 166 -3.73 -8.21 16.75
C LYS A 166 -2.91 -7.05 16.19
N LEU A 167 -3.58 -5.95 15.82
CA LEU A 167 -2.93 -4.75 15.29
C LEU A 167 -2.12 -3.97 16.35
N GLU A 168 -2.50 -4.06 17.65
CA GLU A 168 -1.71 -3.44 18.72
C GLU A 168 -0.44 -4.24 19.05
N VAL A 169 -0.46 -5.54 18.76
CA VAL A 169 0.66 -6.46 19.09
C VAL A 169 1.66 -6.56 17.92
N PHE A 170 1.20 -6.34 16.69
CA PHE A 170 2.00 -6.44 15.48
C PHE A 170 2.74 -5.13 15.18
#